data_d3ad2940c76e8f9e56758d09ed82767a
#
_entry.id   d3ad2940c76e8f9e56758d09ed82767a
#
_cell.length_a   1.000
_cell.length_b   1.000
_cell.length_c   1.000
_cell.angle_alpha   90.00
_cell.angle_beta   90.00
_cell.angle_gamma   90.00
#
_symmetry.space_group_name_H-M   'P 1'
#
loop_
_entity.id
_entity.type
_entity.pdbx_description
1 polymer ?
#
loop_
_entity_poly.entity_id
_entity_poly.type
_entity_poly.pdbx_seq_one_letter_code
_entity_poly.pdbx_strand_id
1 'polypeptide(L)'
;MGVIPPQVLEELFTAPPSAFTKERNARAAALKKAGRHDAAEALRRLRRPNASLWATNQLGRLDATRLAAFIDAVGDLRRTQLRDPRAAGEALRRQRSALDALLEVAGKHLADNGLNATPEVLRRISNTLQGAAVDRQRTDELRHGRLTEELSAPGFEVFEGAGPGRLRVVPGGKAETPAHTAERAQARRAAQEARQQRAEEDRQRRAREAEERERAAREQQAAAERAQKEVEDLAGKLAEARRRLSETRRGAKTARKARPPGR
;
A
#
# COMPACT_ATOMS: atom_id res chain seq x y z
N MET A 1 22.75 19.09 19.95
CA MET A 1 21.49 19.08 19.16
C MET A 1 20.32 18.93 20.10
N GLY A 2 19.37 19.86 20.10
CA GLY A 2 18.21 19.80 20.98
C GLY A 2 17.28 18.64 20.58
N VAL A 3 16.95 17.79 21.56
CA VAL A 3 16.03 16.67 21.35
C VAL A 3 14.60 17.23 21.33
N ILE A 4 13.89 17.03 20.24
CA ILE A 4 12.45 17.36 20.14
C ILE A 4 11.68 16.40 21.05
N PRO A 5 10.75 16.88 21.90
CA PRO A 5 9.93 16.01 22.71
C PRO A 5 9.14 15.03 21.85
N PRO A 6 9.12 13.73 22.17
CA PRO A 6 8.39 12.72 21.40
C PRO A 6 6.91 13.07 21.16
N GLN A 7 6.22 13.57 22.19
CA GLN A 7 4.81 13.97 22.09
C GLN A 7 4.58 15.08 21.05
N VAL A 8 5.52 16.04 20.94
CA VAL A 8 5.41 17.13 19.96
C VAL A 8 5.53 16.58 18.54
N LEU A 9 6.36 15.54 18.31
CA LEU A 9 6.46 14.86 17.03
C LEU A 9 5.19 14.07 16.71
N GLU A 10 4.68 13.30 17.67
CA GLU A 10 3.45 12.53 17.50
C GLU A 10 2.27 13.41 17.11
N GLU A 11 2.07 14.53 17.82
CA GLU A 11 1.03 15.48 17.52
C GLU A 11 1.23 16.17 16.17
N LEU A 12 2.47 16.52 15.84
CA LEU A 12 2.78 17.20 14.57
C LEU A 12 2.50 16.30 13.36
N PHE A 13 2.89 15.04 13.43
CA PHE A 13 2.67 14.07 12.35
C PHE A 13 1.23 13.55 12.27
N THR A 14 0.37 13.88 13.25
CA THR A 14 -1.08 13.65 13.14
C THR A 14 -1.72 14.60 12.13
N ALA A 15 -1.21 15.82 12.02
CA ALA A 15 -1.73 16.84 11.10
C ALA A 15 -1.55 16.40 9.63
N PRO A 16 -2.53 16.69 8.75
CA PRO A 16 -2.37 16.43 7.32
C PRO A 16 -1.22 17.25 6.75
N PRO A 17 -0.58 16.79 5.65
CA PRO A 17 0.59 17.48 5.07
C PRO A 17 0.35 18.95 4.74
N SER A 18 -0.88 19.33 4.39
CA SER A 18 -1.26 20.72 4.11
C SER A 18 -1.16 21.64 5.33
N ALA A 19 -1.48 21.13 6.53
CA ALA A 19 -1.43 21.88 7.78
C ALA A 19 -0.06 21.83 8.48
N PHE A 20 0.81 20.89 8.09
CA PHE A 20 2.05 20.59 8.79
C PHE A 20 2.93 21.81 9.07
N THR A 21 3.15 22.68 8.08
CA THR A 21 4.03 23.86 8.24
C THR A 21 3.50 24.83 9.27
N LYS A 22 2.18 25.07 9.28
CA LYS A 22 1.52 25.96 10.26
C LYS A 22 1.66 25.38 11.67
N GLU A 23 1.34 24.10 11.82
CA GLU A 23 1.42 23.38 13.10
C GLU A 23 2.86 23.30 13.63
N ARG A 24 3.82 22.98 12.77
CA ARG A 24 5.25 22.97 13.10
C ARG A 24 5.71 24.32 13.66
N ASN A 25 5.36 25.42 12.98
CA ASN A 25 5.78 26.74 13.37
C ASN A 25 5.13 27.18 14.69
N ALA A 26 3.85 26.84 14.92
CA ALA A 26 3.15 27.11 16.17
C ALA A 26 3.79 26.39 17.36
N ARG A 27 4.08 25.08 17.19
CA ARG A 27 4.75 24.28 18.23
C ARG A 27 6.18 24.74 18.49
N ALA A 28 6.93 25.14 17.46
CA ALA A 28 8.27 25.71 17.63
C ALA A 28 8.23 27.03 18.43
N ALA A 29 7.23 27.87 18.18
CA ALA A 29 7.03 29.09 18.96
C ALA A 29 6.70 28.80 20.43
N ALA A 30 5.88 27.80 20.69
CA ALA A 30 5.57 27.35 22.05
C ALA A 30 6.79 26.81 22.80
N LEU A 31 7.63 25.99 22.13
CA LEU A 31 8.90 25.50 22.69
C LEU A 31 9.86 26.66 23.00
N LYS A 32 9.94 27.66 22.11
CA LYS A 32 10.76 28.84 22.34
C LYS A 32 10.30 29.63 23.56
N LYS A 33 8.98 29.85 23.73
CA LYS A 33 8.40 30.49 24.93
C LYS A 33 8.69 29.71 26.22
N ALA A 34 8.76 28.37 26.13
CA ALA A 34 9.11 27.50 27.24
C ALA A 34 10.63 27.41 27.51
N GLY A 35 11.45 28.24 26.89
CA GLY A 35 12.92 28.27 27.06
C GLY A 35 13.66 27.14 26.34
N ARG A 36 12.96 26.30 25.55
CA ARG A 36 13.55 25.13 24.86
C ARG A 36 14.02 25.51 23.46
N HIS A 37 14.98 26.41 23.37
CA HIS A 37 15.44 27.03 22.12
C HIS A 37 15.97 26.01 21.10
N ASP A 38 16.84 25.07 21.55
CA ASP A 38 17.43 24.05 20.69
C ASP A 38 16.37 23.11 20.11
N ALA A 39 15.39 22.70 20.93
CA ALA A 39 14.28 21.88 20.47
C ALA A 39 13.38 22.61 19.46
N ALA A 40 13.15 23.92 19.68
CA ALA A 40 12.40 24.75 18.75
C ALA A 40 13.10 24.89 17.40
N GLU A 41 14.42 25.06 17.39
CA GLU A 41 15.20 25.11 16.15
C GLU A 41 15.22 23.75 15.43
N ALA A 42 15.42 22.65 16.16
CA ALA A 42 15.37 21.31 15.61
C ALA A 42 14.00 21.06 14.96
N LEU A 43 12.90 21.44 15.63
CA LEU A 43 11.55 21.30 15.11
C LEU A 43 11.34 22.13 13.83
N ARG A 44 11.85 23.36 13.75
CA ARG A 44 11.76 24.20 12.54
C ARG A 44 12.48 23.61 11.32
N ARG A 45 13.53 22.83 11.52
CA ARG A 45 14.29 22.17 10.46
C ARG A 45 13.58 20.95 9.88
N LEU A 46 12.54 20.41 10.55
CA LEU A 46 11.77 19.29 10.01
C LEU A 46 11.10 19.69 8.70
N ARG A 47 11.29 18.87 7.69
CA ARG A 47 10.61 19.01 6.41
C ARG A 47 9.17 18.52 6.50
N ARG A 48 8.30 19.13 5.69
CA ARG A 48 6.93 18.62 5.54
C ARG A 48 6.98 17.18 5.00
N PRO A 49 6.31 16.22 5.64
CA PRO A 49 6.25 14.87 5.13
C PRO A 49 5.53 14.84 3.77
N ASN A 50 6.00 14.00 2.89
CA ASN A 50 5.24 13.63 1.70
C ASN A 50 4.08 12.69 2.07
N ALA A 51 3.23 12.37 1.10
CA ALA A 51 2.04 11.53 1.32
C ALA A 51 2.38 10.14 1.88
N SER A 52 3.47 9.52 1.39
CA SER A 52 3.91 8.19 1.84
C SER A 52 4.38 8.19 3.29
N LEU A 53 5.25 9.10 3.69
CA LEU A 53 5.74 9.20 5.06
C LEU A 53 4.61 9.56 6.04
N TRP A 54 3.72 10.49 5.64
CA TRP A 54 2.58 10.83 6.45
C TRP A 54 1.64 9.64 6.67
N ALA A 55 1.25 8.92 5.59
CA ALA A 55 0.40 7.75 5.70
C ALA A 55 1.05 6.64 6.56
N THR A 56 2.36 6.41 6.41
CA THR A 56 3.10 5.45 7.24
C THR A 56 3.01 5.80 8.72
N ASN A 57 3.16 7.07 9.07
CA ASN A 57 3.05 7.54 10.46
C ASN A 57 1.64 7.43 11.04
N GLN A 58 0.59 7.35 10.20
CA GLN A 58 -0.78 7.14 10.69
C GLN A 58 -1.06 5.68 11.06
N LEU A 59 -0.34 4.71 10.51
CA LEU A 59 -0.66 3.28 10.65
C LEU A 59 -0.70 2.80 12.11
N GLY A 60 0.18 3.31 12.96
CA GLY A 60 0.17 2.99 14.39
C GLY A 60 -1.13 3.39 15.11
N ARG A 61 -1.83 4.41 14.61
CA ARG A 61 -3.12 4.90 15.14
C ARG A 61 -4.30 4.26 14.45
N LEU A 62 -4.21 4.05 13.12
CA LEU A 62 -5.28 3.48 12.32
C LEU A 62 -5.50 2.01 12.61
N ASP A 63 -4.41 1.25 12.75
CA ASP A 63 -4.48 -0.18 13.03
C ASP A 63 -3.19 -0.69 13.72
N ALA A 64 -3.09 -0.43 15.01
CA ALA A 64 -1.96 -0.87 15.84
C ALA A 64 -1.80 -2.40 15.84
N THR A 65 -2.91 -3.13 15.73
CA THR A 65 -2.91 -4.61 15.75
C THR A 65 -2.25 -5.17 14.49
N ARG A 66 -2.64 -4.68 13.30
CA ARG A 66 -2.00 -5.10 12.04
C ARG A 66 -0.55 -4.67 11.98
N LEU A 67 -0.23 -3.47 12.49
CA LEU A 67 1.15 -3.01 12.55
C LEU A 67 2.02 -3.90 13.45
N ALA A 68 1.51 -4.29 14.61
CA ALA A 68 2.20 -5.22 15.51
C ALA A 68 2.42 -6.58 14.84
N ALA A 69 1.36 -7.15 14.22
CA ALA A 69 1.44 -8.41 13.51
C ALA A 69 2.49 -8.40 12.37
N PHE A 70 2.61 -7.28 11.64
CA PHE A 70 3.64 -7.10 10.62
C PHE A 70 5.06 -7.09 11.22
N ILE A 71 5.27 -6.31 12.29
CA ILE A 71 6.57 -6.21 12.97
C ILE A 71 7.00 -7.59 13.50
N ASP A 72 6.07 -8.33 14.10
CA ASP A 72 6.32 -9.68 14.61
C ASP A 72 6.65 -10.66 13.49
N ALA A 73 5.93 -10.59 12.36
CA ALA A 73 6.19 -11.42 11.19
C ALA A 73 7.57 -11.14 10.55
N VAL A 74 8.03 -9.88 10.54
CA VAL A 74 9.40 -9.52 10.12
C VAL A 74 10.42 -10.12 11.09
N GLY A 75 10.17 -10.04 12.39
CA GLY A 75 11.02 -10.65 13.42
C GLY A 75 11.12 -12.16 13.28
N ASP A 76 9.98 -12.84 13.02
CA ASP A 76 9.93 -14.28 12.78
C ASP A 76 10.72 -14.68 11.53
N LEU A 77 10.53 -13.97 10.44
CA LEU A 77 11.26 -14.22 9.19
C LEU A 77 12.78 -14.14 9.42
N ARG A 78 13.24 -13.11 10.12
CA ARG A 78 14.69 -12.97 10.45
C ARG A 78 15.22 -14.11 11.31
N ARG A 79 14.42 -14.60 12.28
CA ARG A 79 14.82 -15.70 13.16
C ARG A 79 14.87 -17.05 12.42
N THR A 80 13.97 -17.26 11.47
CA THR A 80 13.84 -18.56 10.78
C THR A 80 14.72 -18.68 9.55
N GLN A 81 15.08 -17.57 8.88
CA GLN A 81 15.81 -17.56 7.61
C GLN A 81 17.12 -18.41 7.63
N LEU A 82 17.80 -18.45 8.77
CA LEU A 82 19.08 -19.15 8.89
C LEU A 82 18.96 -20.55 9.52
N ARG A 83 17.78 -20.90 10.07
CA ARG A 83 17.61 -22.10 10.90
C ARG A 83 16.72 -23.16 10.25
N ASP A 84 15.67 -22.75 9.56
CA ASP A 84 14.67 -23.67 9.00
C ASP A 84 14.07 -23.09 7.70
N PRO A 85 14.45 -23.64 6.53
CA PRO A 85 13.95 -23.16 5.23
C PRO A 85 12.41 -23.30 5.07
N ARG A 86 11.77 -24.29 5.71
CA ARG A 86 10.31 -24.47 5.64
C ARG A 86 9.61 -23.39 6.48
N ALA A 87 10.04 -23.23 7.71
CA ALA A 87 9.54 -22.17 8.61
C ALA A 87 9.80 -20.77 8.02
N ALA A 88 10.94 -20.55 7.34
CA ALA A 88 11.24 -19.31 6.64
C ALA A 88 10.23 -19.04 5.51
N GLY A 89 9.83 -20.05 4.74
CA GLY A 89 8.82 -19.90 3.70
C GLY A 89 7.44 -19.48 4.25
N GLU A 90 7.03 -20.04 5.37
CA GLU A 90 5.78 -19.66 6.06
C GLU A 90 5.87 -18.26 6.67
N ALA A 91 6.99 -17.93 7.31
CA ALA A 91 7.22 -16.60 7.87
C ALA A 91 7.21 -15.53 6.77
N LEU A 92 7.78 -15.81 5.59
CA LEU A 92 7.74 -14.91 4.44
C LEU A 92 6.30 -14.68 3.94
N ARG A 93 5.48 -15.74 3.87
CA ARG A 93 4.07 -15.60 3.47
C ARG A 93 3.29 -14.73 4.47
N ARG A 94 3.48 -14.98 5.78
CA ARG A 94 2.85 -14.16 6.85
C ARG A 94 3.28 -12.70 6.77
N GLN A 95 4.57 -12.43 6.59
CA GLN A 95 5.10 -11.08 6.46
C GLN A 95 4.52 -10.36 5.24
N ARG A 96 4.41 -11.02 4.08
CA ARG A 96 3.79 -10.44 2.88
C ARG A 96 2.32 -10.11 3.10
N SER A 97 1.55 -11.06 3.62
CA SER A 97 0.12 -10.86 3.90
C SER A 97 -0.12 -9.72 4.90
N ALA A 98 0.70 -9.62 5.94
CA ALA A 98 0.61 -8.52 6.91
C ALA A 98 0.99 -7.16 6.30
N LEU A 99 1.98 -7.13 5.40
CA LEU A 99 2.36 -5.93 4.67
C LEU A 99 1.24 -5.47 3.73
N ASP A 100 0.67 -6.40 2.94
CA ASP A 100 -0.42 -6.09 2.00
C ASP A 100 -1.64 -5.51 2.74
N ALA A 101 -2.00 -6.07 3.89
CA ALA A 101 -3.07 -5.56 4.73
C ALA A 101 -2.81 -4.13 5.26
N LEU A 102 -1.56 -3.79 5.58
CA LEU A 102 -1.17 -2.42 5.98
C LEU A 102 -1.19 -1.45 4.81
N LEU A 103 -0.78 -1.89 3.61
CA LEU A 103 -0.83 -1.07 2.39
C LEU A 103 -2.27 -0.74 1.99
N GLU A 104 -3.20 -1.67 2.20
CA GLU A 104 -4.64 -1.42 2.00
C GLU A 104 -5.16 -0.33 2.96
N VAL A 105 -4.84 -0.42 4.25
CA VAL A 105 -5.19 0.60 5.25
C VAL A 105 -4.61 1.96 4.87
N ALA A 106 -3.33 2.00 4.50
CA ALA A 106 -2.66 3.23 4.10
C ALA A 106 -3.28 3.83 2.83
N GLY A 107 -3.57 3.00 1.83
CA GLY A 107 -4.20 3.42 0.58
C GLY A 107 -5.58 4.02 0.79
N LYS A 108 -6.41 3.38 1.61
CA LYS A 108 -7.72 3.92 2.00
C LYS A 108 -7.59 5.25 2.73
N HIS A 109 -6.69 5.33 3.72
CA HIS A 109 -6.47 6.56 4.47
C HIS A 109 -6.00 7.73 3.59
N LEU A 110 -5.12 7.46 2.61
CA LEU A 110 -4.71 8.47 1.63
C LEU A 110 -5.91 8.96 0.81
N ALA A 111 -6.74 8.05 0.29
CA ALA A 111 -7.92 8.39 -0.50
C ALA A 111 -8.94 9.20 0.32
N ASP A 112 -9.21 8.81 1.56
CA ASP A 112 -10.12 9.50 2.49
C ASP A 112 -9.66 10.95 2.79
N ASN A 113 -8.37 11.24 2.62
CA ASN A 113 -7.78 12.57 2.79
C ASN A 113 -7.47 13.30 1.48
N GLY A 114 -8.03 12.83 0.36
CA GLY A 114 -7.85 13.45 -0.97
C GLY A 114 -6.44 13.33 -1.54
N LEU A 115 -5.66 12.34 -1.08
CA LEU A 115 -4.31 12.05 -1.55
C LEU A 115 -4.29 10.82 -2.43
N ASN A 116 -3.49 10.85 -3.51
CA ASN A 116 -3.43 9.73 -4.45
C ASN A 116 -2.56 8.59 -3.91
N ALA A 117 -3.16 7.40 -3.76
CA ALA A 117 -2.47 6.16 -3.44
C ALA A 117 -1.87 5.51 -4.71
N THR A 118 -0.93 6.20 -5.37
CA THR A 118 -0.27 5.65 -6.57
C THR A 118 0.60 4.44 -6.22
N PRO A 119 0.88 3.54 -7.18
CA PRO A 119 1.80 2.41 -6.96
C PRO A 119 3.15 2.85 -6.41
N GLU A 120 3.66 4.01 -6.82
CA GLU A 120 4.92 4.57 -6.32
C GLU A 120 4.81 4.99 -4.84
N VAL A 121 3.72 5.63 -4.44
CA VAL A 121 3.46 6.00 -3.04
C VAL A 121 3.36 4.75 -2.17
N LEU A 122 2.61 3.73 -2.60
CA LEU A 122 2.49 2.46 -1.87
C LEU A 122 3.82 1.71 -1.77
N ARG A 123 4.64 1.73 -2.83
CA ARG A 123 5.99 1.16 -2.81
C ARG A 123 6.88 1.85 -1.77
N ARG A 124 6.84 3.17 -1.67
CA ARG A 124 7.60 3.96 -0.67
C ARG A 124 7.14 3.65 0.75
N ILE A 125 5.83 3.50 0.98
CA ILE A 125 5.27 3.05 2.26
C ILE A 125 5.81 1.65 2.60
N SER A 126 5.75 0.71 1.66
CA SER A 126 6.26 -0.65 1.81
C SER A 126 7.74 -0.66 2.22
N ASN A 127 8.59 0.10 1.51
CA ASN A 127 10.02 0.20 1.82
C ASN A 127 10.25 0.76 3.22
N THR A 128 9.54 1.83 3.59
CA THR A 128 9.66 2.46 4.90
C THR A 128 9.22 1.52 6.03
N LEU A 129 8.13 0.78 5.86
CA LEU A 129 7.66 -0.22 6.81
C LEU A 129 8.70 -1.33 7.02
N GLN A 130 9.25 -1.87 5.92
CA GLN A 130 10.26 -2.92 5.97
C GLN A 130 11.56 -2.40 6.60
N GLY A 131 12.01 -1.19 6.25
CA GLY A 131 13.19 -0.56 6.83
C GLY A 131 13.02 -0.29 8.33
N ALA A 132 11.86 0.19 8.76
CA ALA A 132 11.58 0.46 10.16
C ALA A 132 11.49 -0.82 11.01
N ALA A 133 10.92 -1.90 10.47
CA ALA A 133 10.69 -3.14 11.21
C ALA A 133 11.98 -3.93 11.56
N VAL A 134 13.11 -3.60 10.95
CA VAL A 134 14.40 -4.28 11.22
C VAL A 134 15.24 -3.60 12.27
N ASP A 135 14.94 -2.35 12.61
CA ASP A 135 15.64 -1.55 13.61
C ASP A 135 14.73 -1.26 14.80
N ARG A 136 15.21 -1.49 16.02
CA ARG A 136 14.39 -1.35 17.24
C ARG A 136 13.95 0.09 17.49
N GLN A 137 14.83 1.06 17.27
CA GLN A 137 14.51 2.48 17.46
C GLN A 137 13.49 2.95 16.42
N ARG A 138 13.69 2.59 15.14
CA ARG A 138 12.78 2.92 14.05
C ARG A 138 11.42 2.22 14.20
N THR A 139 11.40 0.99 14.72
CA THR A 139 10.16 0.30 15.07
C THR A 139 9.37 1.06 16.13
N ASP A 140 10.02 1.61 17.16
CA ASP A 140 9.37 2.43 18.18
C ASP A 140 8.83 3.73 17.58
N GLU A 141 9.63 4.42 16.76
CA GLU A 141 9.21 5.62 16.04
C GLU A 141 8.01 5.35 15.13
N LEU A 142 7.98 4.21 14.43
CA LEU A 142 6.88 3.78 13.56
C LEU A 142 5.60 3.53 14.36
N ARG A 143 5.69 2.80 15.48
CA ARG A 143 4.54 2.51 16.35
C ARG A 143 3.86 3.78 16.85
N HIS A 144 4.65 4.81 17.13
CA HIS A 144 4.16 6.09 17.63
C HIS A 144 3.92 7.14 16.53
N GLY A 145 4.15 6.79 15.26
CA GLY A 145 3.97 7.70 14.14
C GLY A 145 4.93 8.91 14.17
N ARG A 146 6.19 8.68 14.50
CA ARG A 146 7.24 9.71 14.70
C ARG A 146 8.39 9.62 13.70
N LEU A 147 8.27 8.82 12.64
CA LEU A 147 9.28 8.77 11.60
C LEU A 147 9.45 10.14 10.94
N THR A 148 10.67 10.63 10.86
CA THR A 148 10.99 11.94 10.27
C THR A 148 11.45 11.85 8.83
N GLU A 149 11.76 10.65 8.35
CA GLU A 149 12.25 10.34 7.00
C GLU A 149 11.73 8.99 6.52
N GLU A 150 11.70 8.80 5.21
CA GLU A 150 11.45 7.50 4.61
C GLU A 150 12.67 6.61 4.74
N LEU A 151 12.45 5.31 4.89
CA LEU A 151 13.49 4.32 5.05
C LEU A 151 13.52 3.39 3.83
N SER A 152 14.72 2.93 3.48
CA SER A 152 14.90 1.93 2.45
C SER A 152 14.67 0.52 3.01
N ALA A 153 14.10 -0.37 2.21
CA ALA A 153 14.00 -1.79 2.59
C ALA A 153 15.39 -2.41 2.73
N PRO A 154 15.61 -3.32 3.71
CA PRO A 154 16.88 -3.99 3.90
C PRO A 154 17.36 -4.68 2.61
N GLY A 155 18.61 -4.46 2.23
CA GLY A 155 19.20 -5.00 1.00
C GLY A 155 19.11 -4.07 -0.21
N PHE A 156 18.36 -2.96 -0.15
CA PHE A 156 18.34 -1.94 -1.22
C PHE A 156 19.41 -0.85 -1.02
N GLU A 157 19.97 -0.70 0.16
CA GLU A 157 21.00 0.30 0.48
C GLU A 157 22.27 0.19 -0.39
N VAL A 158 22.50 -0.96 -1.00
CA VAL A 158 23.62 -1.19 -1.93
C VAL A 158 23.39 -0.52 -3.29
N PHE A 159 22.15 -0.14 -3.64
CA PHE A 159 21.81 0.39 -4.96
C PHE A 159 21.51 1.89 -5.00
N GLU A 160 21.05 2.51 -3.93
CA GLU A 160 20.76 3.95 -3.91
C GLU A 160 21.95 4.83 -3.46
N GLY A 161 22.99 4.25 -2.88
CA GLY A 161 24.20 4.94 -2.44
C GLY A 161 25.37 4.96 -3.42
N ALA A 162 25.24 4.37 -4.60
CA ALA A 162 26.27 4.39 -5.63
C ALA A 162 26.16 5.60 -6.56
N GLY A 163 26.19 6.82 -6.00
CA GLY A 163 26.82 7.93 -6.71
C GLY A 163 28.30 7.57 -6.93
N PRO A 164 29.04 8.22 -7.89
CA PRO A 164 30.41 7.83 -8.22
C PRO A 164 31.37 8.19 -7.07
N GLY A 165 31.24 7.51 -5.94
CA GLY A 165 32.03 7.66 -4.74
C GLY A 165 32.99 6.47 -4.59
N ARG A 166 34.21 6.68 -5.04
CA ARG A 166 35.48 6.01 -4.67
C ARG A 166 35.34 4.74 -3.83
N LEU A 167 35.38 3.60 -4.51
CA LEU A 167 35.76 2.33 -3.90
C LEU A 167 37.12 2.53 -3.21
N ARG A 168 37.10 2.57 -1.89
CA ARG A 168 38.34 2.51 -1.09
C ARG A 168 38.87 1.08 -1.21
N VAL A 169 39.84 0.89 -2.09
CA VAL A 169 40.60 -0.35 -2.21
C VAL A 169 41.32 -0.55 -0.89
N VAL A 170 40.96 -1.56 -0.13
CA VAL A 170 41.76 -2.05 0.98
C VAL A 170 42.89 -2.85 0.36
N PRO A 171 44.15 -2.44 0.52
CA PRO A 171 45.29 -3.20 0.00
C PRO A 171 45.55 -4.39 0.92
N GLY A 172 45.26 -5.59 0.46
CA GLY A 172 45.54 -6.81 1.24
C GLY A 172 44.85 -8.06 0.70
N GLY A 173 44.93 -8.33 -0.59
CA GLY A 173 44.52 -9.59 -1.18
C GLY A 173 45.52 -10.04 -2.23
N LYS A 174 46.03 -11.29 -2.10
CA LYS A 174 46.95 -11.95 -3.04
C LYS A 174 46.52 -11.70 -4.48
N ALA A 175 47.49 -11.43 -5.35
CA ALA A 175 47.30 -11.24 -6.79
C ALA A 175 46.45 -12.38 -7.38
N GLU A 176 45.26 -12.05 -7.86
CA GLU A 176 44.38 -13.00 -8.58
C GLU A 176 45.00 -13.30 -9.95
N THR A 177 45.13 -14.58 -10.27
CA THR A 177 45.60 -15.01 -11.56
C THR A 177 44.60 -14.63 -12.70
N PRO A 178 45.06 -14.33 -13.92
CA PRO A 178 44.19 -13.92 -15.03
C PRO A 178 43.04 -14.90 -15.34
N ALA A 179 43.20 -16.18 -15.02
CA ALA A 179 42.18 -17.22 -15.19
C ALA A 179 40.93 -16.97 -14.30
N HIS A 180 41.12 -16.58 -13.04
CA HIS A 180 40.00 -16.31 -12.13
C HIS A 180 39.19 -15.06 -12.48
N THR A 181 39.81 -14.07 -13.12
CA THR A 181 39.10 -12.88 -13.61
C THR A 181 38.24 -13.19 -14.82
N ALA A 182 38.67 -14.09 -15.71
CA ALA A 182 37.90 -14.53 -16.88
C ALA A 182 36.68 -15.39 -16.47
N GLU A 183 36.87 -16.33 -15.54
CA GLU A 183 35.75 -17.14 -15.01
C GLU A 183 34.68 -16.28 -14.30
N ARG A 184 35.10 -15.30 -13.49
CA ARG A 184 34.16 -14.36 -12.85
C ARG A 184 33.44 -13.48 -13.86
N ALA A 185 34.08 -13.07 -14.95
CA ALA A 185 33.45 -12.31 -16.02
C ALA A 185 32.42 -13.15 -16.78
N GLN A 186 32.72 -14.42 -17.05
CA GLN A 186 31.76 -15.35 -17.65
C GLN A 186 30.57 -15.64 -16.73
N ALA A 187 30.82 -15.90 -15.45
CA ALA A 187 29.75 -16.11 -14.46
C ALA A 187 28.83 -14.88 -14.32
N ARG A 188 29.38 -13.66 -14.39
CA ARG A 188 28.58 -12.42 -14.39
C ARG A 188 27.72 -12.27 -15.63
N ARG A 189 28.25 -12.59 -16.83
CA ARG A 189 27.48 -12.57 -18.09
C ARG A 189 26.35 -13.59 -18.05
N ALA A 190 26.64 -14.84 -17.69
CA ALA A 190 25.63 -15.88 -17.55
C ALA A 190 24.52 -15.52 -16.54
N ALA A 191 24.90 -14.92 -15.39
CA ALA A 191 23.93 -14.45 -14.39
C ALA A 191 23.09 -13.27 -14.91
N GLN A 192 23.65 -12.41 -15.74
CA GLN A 192 22.94 -11.29 -16.36
C GLN A 192 21.95 -11.78 -17.42
N GLU A 193 22.37 -12.71 -18.27
CA GLU A 193 21.51 -13.35 -19.28
C GLU A 193 20.35 -14.11 -18.62
N ALA A 194 20.63 -14.89 -17.55
CA ALA A 194 19.59 -15.59 -16.80
C ALA A 194 18.58 -14.62 -16.13
N ARG A 195 19.05 -13.45 -15.67
CA ARG A 195 18.15 -12.40 -15.15
C ARG A 195 17.28 -11.78 -16.24
N GLN A 196 17.84 -11.53 -17.41
CA GLN A 196 17.10 -11.00 -18.55
C GLN A 196 16.03 -11.99 -19.01
N GLN A 197 16.38 -13.27 -19.16
CA GLN A 197 15.43 -14.33 -19.53
C GLN A 197 14.27 -14.43 -18.52
N ARG A 198 14.57 -14.47 -17.21
CA ARG A 198 13.52 -14.48 -16.19
C ARG A 198 12.63 -13.23 -16.20
N ALA A 199 13.22 -12.07 -16.44
CA ALA A 199 12.46 -10.82 -16.54
C ALA A 199 11.52 -10.82 -17.76
N GLU A 200 11.96 -11.43 -18.86
CA GLU A 200 11.17 -11.56 -20.08
C GLU A 200 10.04 -12.60 -19.92
N GLU A 201 10.33 -13.75 -19.31
CA GLU A 201 9.32 -14.75 -18.95
C GLU A 201 8.26 -14.18 -17.99
N ASP A 202 8.67 -13.43 -16.98
CA ASP A 202 7.75 -12.76 -16.05
C ASP A 202 6.90 -11.70 -16.76
N ARG A 203 7.47 -10.97 -17.71
CA ARG A 203 6.73 -9.99 -18.52
C ARG A 203 5.69 -10.66 -19.40
N GLN A 204 6.05 -11.76 -20.07
CA GLN A 204 5.14 -12.54 -20.89
C GLN A 204 4.01 -13.18 -20.06
N ARG A 205 4.34 -13.72 -18.88
CA ARG A 205 3.34 -14.27 -17.98
C ARG A 205 2.34 -13.21 -17.53
N ARG A 206 2.82 -12.03 -17.11
CA ARG A 206 1.94 -10.91 -16.72
C ARG A 206 1.07 -10.41 -17.87
N ALA A 207 1.59 -10.40 -19.09
CA ALA A 207 0.81 -10.03 -20.27
C ALA A 207 -0.34 -11.02 -20.50
N ARG A 208 -0.06 -12.33 -20.46
CA ARG A 208 -1.10 -13.38 -20.57
C ARG A 208 -2.17 -13.28 -19.47
N GLU A 209 -1.73 -13.12 -18.22
CA GLU A 209 -2.65 -12.93 -17.09
C GLU A 209 -3.52 -11.67 -17.26
N ALA A 210 -2.98 -10.60 -17.82
CA ALA A 210 -3.73 -9.37 -18.09
C ALA A 210 -4.76 -9.59 -19.22
N GLU A 211 -4.39 -10.27 -20.30
CA GLU A 211 -5.30 -10.62 -21.39
C GLU A 211 -6.45 -11.54 -20.92
N GLU A 212 -6.13 -12.55 -20.09
CA GLU A 212 -7.15 -13.43 -19.51
C GLU A 212 -8.13 -12.68 -18.62
N ARG A 213 -7.63 -11.77 -17.77
CA ARG A 213 -8.48 -10.91 -16.93
C ARG A 213 -9.37 -9.98 -17.75
N GLU A 214 -8.83 -9.39 -18.81
CA GLU A 214 -9.59 -8.52 -19.70
C GLU A 214 -10.68 -9.31 -20.43
N ARG A 215 -10.38 -10.52 -20.89
CA ARG A 215 -11.34 -11.41 -21.53
C ARG A 215 -12.45 -11.81 -20.57
N ALA A 216 -12.11 -12.21 -19.34
CA ALA A 216 -13.08 -12.55 -18.29
C ALA A 216 -13.97 -11.35 -17.93
N ALA A 217 -13.41 -10.15 -17.86
CA ALA A 217 -14.15 -8.92 -17.58
C ALA A 217 -15.16 -8.62 -18.72
N ARG A 218 -14.75 -8.75 -19.99
CA ARG A 218 -15.64 -8.58 -21.15
C ARG A 218 -16.77 -9.61 -21.17
N GLU A 219 -16.49 -10.87 -20.82
CA GLU A 219 -17.51 -11.93 -20.73
C GLU A 219 -18.52 -11.64 -19.62
N GLN A 220 -18.05 -11.19 -18.45
CA GLN A 220 -18.93 -10.79 -17.34
C GLN A 220 -19.79 -9.58 -17.70
N GLN A 221 -19.21 -8.58 -18.37
CA GLN A 221 -19.97 -7.42 -18.81
C GLN A 221 -21.05 -7.80 -19.83
N ALA A 222 -20.72 -8.63 -20.81
CA ALA A 222 -21.71 -9.12 -21.79
C ALA A 222 -22.83 -9.96 -21.13
N ALA A 223 -22.49 -10.75 -20.10
CA ALA A 223 -23.50 -11.50 -19.33
C ALA A 223 -24.41 -10.55 -18.54
N ALA A 224 -23.85 -9.52 -17.90
CA ALA A 224 -24.61 -8.51 -17.17
C ALA A 224 -25.58 -7.73 -18.11
N GLU A 225 -25.11 -7.33 -19.29
CA GLU A 225 -25.96 -6.66 -20.30
C GLU A 225 -27.12 -7.54 -20.78
N ARG A 226 -26.88 -8.85 -20.97
CA ARG A 226 -27.96 -9.81 -21.32
C ARG A 226 -28.96 -9.94 -20.20
N ALA A 227 -28.51 -10.10 -18.95
CA ALA A 227 -29.39 -10.17 -17.79
C ALA A 227 -30.23 -8.87 -17.62
N GLN A 228 -29.61 -7.72 -17.85
CA GLN A 228 -30.34 -6.43 -17.78
C GLN A 228 -31.42 -6.33 -18.82
N LYS A 229 -31.17 -6.72 -20.08
CA LYS A 229 -32.19 -6.78 -21.14
C LYS A 229 -33.34 -7.73 -20.79
N GLU A 230 -33.05 -8.88 -20.20
CA GLU A 230 -34.05 -9.84 -19.76
C GLU A 230 -34.93 -9.26 -18.65
N VAL A 231 -34.35 -8.55 -17.69
CA VAL A 231 -35.10 -7.84 -16.63
C VAL A 231 -36.00 -6.76 -17.23
N GLU A 232 -35.52 -5.99 -18.20
CA GLU A 232 -36.31 -4.96 -18.88
C GLU A 232 -37.51 -5.56 -19.66
N ASP A 233 -37.29 -6.69 -20.35
CA ASP A 233 -38.35 -7.41 -21.08
C ASP A 233 -39.41 -7.97 -20.13
N LEU A 234 -38.97 -8.59 -19.03
CA LEU A 234 -39.87 -9.08 -17.98
C LEU A 234 -40.67 -7.95 -17.31
N ALA A 235 -40.03 -6.81 -17.07
CA ALA A 235 -40.67 -5.62 -16.51
C ALA A 235 -41.76 -5.09 -17.48
N GLY A 236 -41.49 -5.07 -18.80
CA GLY A 236 -42.44 -4.72 -19.83
C GLY A 236 -43.66 -5.66 -19.85
N LYS A 237 -43.42 -6.97 -19.84
CA LYS A 237 -44.48 -7.99 -19.77
C LYS A 237 -45.35 -7.86 -18.51
N LEU A 238 -44.73 -7.59 -17.37
CA LEU A 238 -45.39 -7.37 -16.10
C LEU A 238 -46.31 -6.11 -16.16
N ALA A 239 -45.79 -5.04 -16.74
CA ALA A 239 -46.58 -3.79 -16.91
C ALA A 239 -47.79 -3.99 -17.79
N GLU A 240 -47.65 -4.75 -18.88
CA GLU A 240 -48.76 -5.08 -19.78
C GLU A 240 -49.80 -5.97 -19.08
N ALA A 241 -49.40 -7.00 -18.37
CA ALA A 241 -50.26 -7.87 -17.58
C ALA A 241 -51.07 -7.08 -16.52
N ARG A 242 -50.41 -6.12 -15.85
CA ARG A 242 -51.08 -5.21 -14.89
C ARG A 242 -52.11 -4.32 -15.54
N ARG A 243 -51.84 -3.80 -16.74
CA ARG A 243 -52.82 -3.02 -17.52
C ARG A 243 -54.05 -3.87 -17.87
N ARG A 244 -53.87 -5.06 -18.44
CA ARG A 244 -54.95 -5.99 -18.77
C ARG A 244 -55.78 -6.35 -17.54
N LEU A 245 -55.16 -6.59 -16.39
CA LEU A 245 -55.87 -6.86 -15.13
C LEU A 245 -56.68 -5.65 -14.66
N SER A 246 -56.17 -4.45 -14.82
CA SER A 246 -56.88 -3.21 -14.45
C SER A 246 -58.09 -2.98 -15.34
N GLU A 247 -58.01 -3.26 -16.65
CA GLU A 247 -59.07 -3.16 -17.62
C GLU A 247 -60.20 -4.17 -17.34
N THR A 248 -59.83 -5.44 -17.10
CA THR A 248 -60.81 -6.46 -16.72
C THR A 248 -61.53 -6.15 -15.42
N ARG A 249 -60.83 -5.62 -14.40
CA ARG A 249 -61.45 -5.16 -13.14
C ARG A 249 -62.38 -3.98 -13.35
N ARG A 250 -62.05 -3.03 -14.24
CA ARG A 250 -62.95 -1.90 -14.60
C ARG A 250 -64.19 -2.42 -15.32
N GLY A 251 -64.04 -3.34 -16.30
CA GLY A 251 -65.14 -3.96 -17.00
C GLY A 251 -66.09 -4.73 -16.08
N ALA A 252 -65.53 -5.52 -15.14
CA ALA A 252 -66.32 -6.25 -14.14
C ALA A 252 -67.10 -5.29 -13.20
N LYS A 253 -66.50 -4.16 -12.81
CA LYS A 253 -67.18 -3.12 -11.98
C LYS A 253 -68.35 -2.45 -12.74
N THR A 254 -68.16 -2.15 -14.03
CA THR A 254 -69.23 -1.54 -14.87
C THR A 254 -70.37 -2.53 -15.12
N ALA A 255 -70.04 -3.81 -15.41
CA ALA A 255 -71.02 -4.87 -15.58
C ALA A 255 -71.85 -5.11 -14.29
N ARG A 256 -71.23 -5.07 -13.11
CA ARG A 256 -71.89 -5.21 -11.82
C ARG A 256 -72.85 -4.02 -11.51
N LYS A 257 -72.50 -2.81 -11.98
CA LYS A 257 -73.25 -1.59 -11.75
C LYS A 257 -74.46 -1.53 -12.72
N ALA A 258 -74.35 -2.17 -13.90
CA ALA A 258 -75.42 -2.23 -14.93
C ALA A 258 -76.42 -3.35 -14.69
N ARG A 259 -76.24 -4.21 -13.69
CA ARG A 259 -77.20 -5.29 -13.36
C ARG A 259 -78.39 -4.67 -12.60
N PRO A 260 -79.65 -4.74 -13.16
CA PRO A 260 -80.82 -4.20 -12.48
C PRO A 260 -81.07 -4.93 -11.14
N PRO A 261 -81.59 -4.22 -10.10
CA PRO A 261 -81.94 -4.87 -8.83
C PRO A 261 -82.99 -5.95 -9.15
N GLY A 262 -82.65 -7.20 -8.77
CA GLY A 262 -83.51 -8.35 -8.94
C GLY A 262 -84.85 -8.12 -8.25
N ARG A 263 -85.97 -8.40 -8.99
CA ARG A 263 -87.32 -8.52 -8.43
C ARG A 263 -87.41 -9.68 -7.49
#